data_88a132cd4adffa7e870f31c21868caf4
#
_entry.id   88a132cd4adffa7e870f31c21868caf4
#
_cell.length_a   1.000
_cell.length_b   1.000
_cell.length_c   1.000
_cell.angle_alpha   90.00
_cell.angle_beta   90.00
_cell.angle_gamma   90.00
#
_symmetry.space_group_name_H-M   'P 1'
#
loop_
_entity.id
_entity.type
_entity.pdbx_description
1 polymer ?
#
loop_
_entity_poly.entity_id
_entity_poly.type
_entity_poly.pdbx_seq_one_letter_code
_entity_poly.pdbx_strand_id
1 'polypeptide(L)'
;FIGVTEGKQSEVYLRPETAQGIFVNFKNVMRTTRRKLPIGICDIGKAFRNEITPGNFTFRMREFEQMEIEFFFKPGEDEKWFEFYKENCKSFVEKLGLKDEKVRFRDHEPAELAFYSKATTDIEYDFPTLGWGELMGIACRSDYDLGRHQETSKEDLTYLDPETNERYLPHVVEPSFGLDRLMLALCCDAYDVESLNDGK
;
A
#
# COMPACT_ATOMS: atom_id res chain seq x y z
N PHE A 1 -0.82 -6.87 26.57
CA PHE A 1 -0.37 -5.75 27.42
C PHE A 1 1.14 -5.58 27.25
N ILE A 2 1.57 -4.33 27.12
CA ILE A 2 3.00 -3.99 27.10
C ILE A 2 3.24 -3.05 28.30
N GLY A 3 4.12 -3.43 29.22
CA GLY A 3 4.44 -2.66 30.43
C GLY A 3 4.16 -3.39 31.73
N VAL A 4 4.41 -2.73 32.84
CA VAL A 4 4.35 -3.28 34.21
C VAL A 4 2.96 -3.17 34.86
N THR A 5 2.03 -2.45 34.24
CA THR A 5 0.68 -2.21 34.79
C THR A 5 -0.38 -2.83 33.88
N GLU A 6 -1.30 -3.62 34.46
CA GLU A 6 -2.48 -4.14 33.78
C GLU A 6 -3.61 -3.12 33.86
N GLY A 7 -4.24 -2.82 32.74
CA GLY A 7 -5.42 -1.95 32.67
C GLY A 7 -5.67 -1.39 31.27
N LYS A 8 -6.84 -0.80 31.06
CA LYS A 8 -7.24 -0.22 29.76
C LYS A 8 -6.28 0.87 29.24
N GLN A 9 -5.54 1.53 30.14
CA GLN A 9 -4.57 2.57 29.76
C GLN A 9 -3.26 2.01 29.22
N SER A 10 -2.97 0.73 29.42
CA SER A 10 -1.79 0.03 28.88
C SER A 10 -2.13 -0.90 27.70
N GLU A 11 -3.35 -0.80 27.18
CA GLU A 11 -3.79 -1.53 26.03
C GLU A 11 -3.16 -0.92 24.75
N VAL A 12 -2.42 -1.74 24.00
CA VAL A 12 -1.80 -1.34 22.73
C VAL A 12 -2.20 -2.31 21.64
N TYR A 13 -2.30 -1.79 20.43
CA TYR A 13 -2.67 -2.56 19.25
C TYR A 13 -1.50 -2.66 18.30
N LEU A 14 -1.32 -3.82 17.69
CA LEU A 14 -0.40 -4.00 16.59
C LEU A 14 -0.96 -3.29 15.35
N ARG A 15 -0.09 -2.63 14.59
CA ARG A 15 -0.51 -1.87 13.40
C ARG A 15 -1.07 -2.80 12.30
N PRO A 16 -2.23 -2.49 11.70
CA PRO A 16 -2.81 -3.29 10.61
C PRO A 16 -2.23 -2.96 9.23
N GLU A 17 -1.45 -1.88 9.12
CA GLU A 17 -0.84 -1.34 7.91
C GLU A 17 0.36 -0.45 8.26
N THR A 18 1.20 -0.16 7.28
CA THR A 18 2.35 0.74 7.45
C THR A 18 1.98 2.21 7.20
N ALA A 19 0.88 2.47 6.47
CA ALA A 19 0.40 3.79 6.06
C ALA A 19 0.32 4.82 7.18
N GLN A 20 -0.28 4.48 8.32
CA GLN A 20 -0.52 5.43 9.40
C GLN A 20 0.79 5.95 10.02
N GLY A 21 1.84 5.13 10.02
CA GLY A 21 3.18 5.57 10.44
C GLY A 21 3.76 6.65 9.52
N ILE A 22 3.47 6.58 8.23
CA ILE A 22 3.88 7.57 7.24
C ILE A 22 3.13 8.89 7.46
N PHE A 23 1.80 8.85 7.62
CA PHE A 23 0.99 10.04 7.87
C PHE A 23 1.38 10.78 9.15
N VAL A 24 1.62 10.05 10.24
CA VAL A 24 2.11 10.64 11.51
C VAL A 24 3.43 11.38 11.32
N ASN A 25 4.32 10.86 10.46
CA ASN A 25 5.62 11.44 10.20
C ASN A 25 5.63 12.49 9.07
N PHE A 26 4.56 12.69 8.33
CA PHE A 26 4.50 13.60 7.18
C PHE A 26 5.10 14.98 7.48
N LYS A 27 4.57 15.68 8.49
CA LYS A 27 5.04 17.01 8.89
C LYS A 27 6.53 17.02 9.28
N ASN A 28 6.99 15.96 9.96
CA ASN A 28 8.40 15.83 10.35
C ASN A 28 9.31 15.64 9.15
N VAL A 29 8.92 14.78 8.20
CA VAL A 29 9.66 14.54 6.95
C VAL A 29 9.73 15.83 6.13
N MET A 30 8.62 16.53 5.93
CA MET A 30 8.60 17.79 5.19
C MET A 30 9.51 18.84 5.82
N ARG A 31 9.49 18.98 7.15
CA ARG A 31 10.33 19.93 7.88
C ARG A 31 11.82 19.60 7.80
N THR A 32 12.19 18.33 7.93
CA THR A 32 13.59 17.90 8.00
C THR A 32 14.25 17.82 6.63
N THR A 33 13.52 17.35 5.61
CA THR A 33 14.06 17.20 4.26
C THR A 33 13.97 18.48 3.43
N ARG A 34 13.02 19.37 3.78
CA ARG A 34 12.72 20.61 3.01
C ARG A 34 12.40 20.35 1.54
N ARG A 35 11.90 19.18 1.21
CA ARG A 35 11.50 18.83 -0.15
C ARG A 35 10.17 19.50 -0.49
N LYS A 36 9.99 19.75 -1.79
CA LYS A 36 8.71 20.22 -2.33
C LYS A 36 7.82 19.05 -2.70
N LEU A 37 6.51 19.31 -2.77
CA LEU A 37 5.55 18.39 -3.39
C LEU A 37 5.70 18.42 -4.93
N PRO A 38 5.47 17.31 -5.63
CA PRO A 38 5.05 16.02 -5.07
C PRO A 38 6.22 15.24 -4.44
N ILE A 39 5.90 14.41 -3.43
CA ILE A 39 6.87 13.55 -2.75
C ILE A 39 6.26 12.23 -2.34
N GLY A 40 6.97 11.12 -2.55
CA GLY A 40 6.65 9.82 -1.97
C GLY A 40 7.40 9.59 -0.67
N ILE A 41 6.70 9.10 0.34
CA ILE A 41 7.27 8.59 1.58
C ILE A 41 6.89 7.12 1.66
N CYS A 42 7.86 6.24 1.87
CA CYS A 42 7.62 4.80 1.91
C CYS A 42 8.04 4.19 3.24
N ASP A 43 7.38 3.11 3.60
CA ASP A 43 7.74 2.23 4.71
C ASP A 43 7.67 0.77 4.24
N ILE A 44 8.58 -0.05 4.76
CA ILE A 44 8.57 -1.51 4.61
C ILE A 44 8.64 -2.08 6.00
N GLY A 45 7.63 -2.84 6.39
CA GLY A 45 7.59 -3.37 7.74
C GLY A 45 6.44 -4.31 8.01
N LYS A 46 6.41 -4.82 9.22
CA LYS A 46 5.38 -5.74 9.69
C LYS A 46 4.03 -5.05 9.83
N ALA A 47 3.00 -5.73 9.33
CA ALA A 47 1.60 -5.43 9.58
C ALA A 47 0.90 -6.67 10.15
N PHE A 48 -0.18 -6.44 10.89
CA PHE A 48 -0.87 -7.48 11.66
C PHE A 48 -2.37 -7.36 11.47
N ARG A 49 -3.00 -8.42 10.97
CA ARG A 49 -4.45 -8.48 10.81
C ARG A 49 -5.00 -9.74 11.45
N ASN A 50 -6.05 -9.63 12.23
CA ASN A 50 -6.67 -10.78 12.88
C ASN A 50 -7.55 -11.57 11.88
N GLU A 51 -6.90 -12.18 10.89
CA GLU A 51 -7.57 -13.00 9.88
C GLU A 51 -8.29 -14.18 10.53
N ILE A 52 -9.56 -14.34 10.21
CA ILE A 52 -10.37 -15.45 10.73
C ILE A 52 -9.91 -16.77 10.11
N THR A 53 -9.61 -16.77 8.82
CA THR A 53 -9.20 -17.96 8.06
C THR A 53 -7.89 -17.69 7.31
N PRO A 54 -6.73 -17.74 7.97
CA PRO A 54 -5.44 -17.75 7.27
C PRO A 54 -5.35 -18.97 6.34
N GLY A 55 -4.60 -18.84 5.25
CA GLY A 55 -4.48 -19.96 4.31
C GLY A 55 -3.71 -19.62 3.05
N ASN A 56 -3.58 -20.62 2.18
CA ASN A 56 -2.86 -20.53 0.93
C ASN A 56 -1.39 -20.11 1.14
N PHE A 57 -0.71 -20.81 2.06
CA PHE A 57 0.67 -20.55 2.44
C PHE A 57 0.86 -19.08 2.86
N THR A 58 1.72 -18.31 2.20
CA THR A 58 1.98 -16.90 2.55
C THR A 58 0.97 -15.92 1.93
N PHE A 59 -0.05 -16.38 1.22
CA PHE A 59 -1.05 -15.51 0.61
C PHE A 59 -1.91 -14.77 1.64
N ARG A 60 -2.31 -15.46 2.74
CA ARG A 60 -3.13 -14.87 3.81
C ARG A 60 -2.62 -15.27 5.18
N MET A 61 -1.94 -14.37 5.84
CA MET A 61 -1.33 -14.55 7.16
C MET A 61 -1.82 -13.47 8.13
N ARG A 62 -1.66 -13.72 9.42
CA ARG A 62 -1.98 -12.74 10.48
C ARG A 62 -0.86 -11.73 10.71
N GLU A 63 0.36 -12.13 10.43
CA GLU A 63 1.56 -11.30 10.46
C GLU A 63 2.23 -11.39 9.09
N PHE A 64 2.47 -10.25 8.44
CA PHE A 64 3.03 -10.17 7.10
C PHE A 64 3.88 -8.92 6.96
N GLU A 65 4.72 -8.88 5.92
CA GLU A 65 5.46 -7.68 5.56
C GLU A 65 4.73 -6.93 4.46
N GLN A 66 4.55 -5.64 4.69
CA GLN A 66 3.88 -4.72 3.77
C GLN A 66 4.86 -3.66 3.30
N MET A 67 4.77 -3.29 2.02
CA MET A 67 5.47 -2.16 1.43
C MET A 67 4.42 -1.17 0.94
N GLU A 68 4.50 0.06 1.43
CA GLU A 68 3.58 1.14 1.06
C GLU A 68 4.34 2.40 0.72
N ILE A 69 3.80 3.13 -0.25
CA ILE A 69 4.22 4.48 -0.61
C ILE A 69 3.01 5.38 -0.45
N GLU A 70 3.12 6.40 0.38
CA GLU A 70 2.17 7.51 0.40
C GLU A 70 2.75 8.61 -0.48
N PHE A 71 2.16 8.82 -1.64
CA PHE A 71 2.59 9.84 -2.59
C PHE A 71 1.73 11.08 -2.45
N PHE A 72 2.33 12.12 -1.89
CA PHE A 72 1.69 13.39 -1.58
C PHE A 72 1.83 14.36 -2.74
N PHE A 73 0.71 15.01 -3.13
CA PHE A 73 0.69 15.94 -4.26
C PHE A 73 -0.39 17.03 -4.09
N LYS A 74 -0.41 18.00 -5.02
CA LYS A 74 -1.38 19.10 -5.02
C LYS A 74 -2.79 18.58 -5.35
N PRO A 75 -3.84 18.99 -4.59
CA PRO A 75 -5.22 18.67 -4.92
C PRO A 75 -5.59 19.00 -6.38
N GLY A 76 -6.39 18.13 -7.00
CA GLY A 76 -6.78 18.25 -8.41
C GLY A 76 -5.89 17.51 -9.40
N GLU A 77 -4.81 16.89 -8.96
CA GLU A 77 -3.95 16.03 -9.78
C GLU A 77 -4.20 14.52 -9.53
N ASP A 78 -5.31 14.16 -8.89
CA ASP A 78 -5.63 12.80 -8.42
C ASP A 78 -5.56 11.78 -9.55
N GLU A 79 -6.28 12.01 -10.65
CA GLU A 79 -6.32 11.11 -11.81
C GLU A 79 -4.93 10.91 -12.44
N LYS A 80 -4.19 12.01 -12.62
CA LYS A 80 -2.83 11.98 -13.16
C LYS A 80 -1.90 11.07 -12.38
N TRP A 81 -1.90 11.18 -11.04
CA TRP A 81 -1.00 10.42 -10.20
C TRP A 81 -1.50 8.98 -9.98
N PHE A 82 -2.81 8.78 -9.98
CA PHE A 82 -3.40 7.46 -9.93
C PHE A 82 -3.02 6.62 -11.15
N GLU A 83 -3.21 7.15 -12.37
CA GLU A 83 -2.81 6.48 -13.60
C GLU A 83 -1.29 6.28 -13.70
N PHE A 84 -0.50 7.28 -13.28
CA PHE A 84 0.95 7.15 -13.20
C PHE A 84 1.38 5.95 -12.34
N TYR A 85 0.77 5.77 -11.17
CA TYR A 85 1.11 4.65 -10.30
C TYR A 85 0.57 3.31 -10.80
N LYS A 86 -0.57 3.25 -11.46
CA LYS A 86 -1.05 2.03 -12.15
C LYS A 86 0.02 1.54 -13.12
N GLU A 87 0.50 2.39 -14.02
CA GLU A 87 1.52 2.04 -15.01
C GLU A 87 2.86 1.68 -14.36
N ASN A 88 3.30 2.43 -13.36
CA ASN A 88 4.56 2.15 -12.68
C ASN A 88 4.53 0.84 -11.90
N CYS A 89 3.44 0.53 -11.21
CA CYS A 89 3.28 -0.72 -10.47
C CYS A 89 3.23 -1.92 -11.42
N LYS A 90 2.52 -1.79 -12.56
CA LYS A 90 2.55 -2.83 -13.60
C LYS A 90 3.97 -3.04 -14.12
N SER A 91 4.65 -1.97 -14.51
CA SER A 91 6.05 -2.05 -14.96
C SER A 91 6.99 -2.63 -13.90
N PHE A 92 6.72 -2.41 -12.62
CA PHE A 92 7.50 -2.99 -11.54
C PHE A 92 7.35 -4.52 -11.49
N VAL A 93 6.13 -5.05 -11.53
CA VAL A 93 5.90 -6.52 -11.49
C VAL A 93 6.42 -7.21 -12.75
N GLU A 94 6.33 -6.56 -13.92
CA GLU A 94 6.93 -7.04 -15.16
C GLU A 94 8.47 -7.15 -15.05
N LYS A 95 9.12 -6.11 -14.50
CA LYS A 95 10.58 -6.09 -14.28
C LYS A 95 11.06 -7.14 -13.27
N LEU A 96 10.20 -7.57 -12.35
CA LEU A 96 10.49 -8.68 -11.46
C LEU A 96 10.40 -10.04 -12.16
N GLY A 97 9.88 -10.09 -13.40
CA GLY A 97 9.81 -11.28 -14.21
C GLY A 97 8.47 -12.01 -14.17
N LEU A 98 7.42 -11.42 -13.58
CA LEU A 98 6.09 -11.99 -13.66
C LEU A 98 5.57 -11.92 -15.11
N LYS A 99 4.97 -13.02 -15.58
CA LYS A 99 4.46 -13.13 -16.94
C LYS A 99 3.20 -12.28 -17.12
N ASP A 100 3.16 -11.48 -18.16
CA ASP A 100 2.07 -10.51 -18.42
C ASP A 100 0.70 -11.20 -18.54
N GLU A 101 0.64 -12.42 -19.11
CA GLU A 101 -0.59 -13.20 -19.19
C GLU A 101 -1.14 -13.68 -17.85
N LYS A 102 -0.35 -13.59 -16.77
CA LYS A 102 -0.73 -13.93 -15.39
C LYS A 102 -0.99 -12.72 -14.53
N VAL A 103 -0.94 -11.52 -15.10
CA VAL A 103 -1.14 -10.26 -14.37
C VAL A 103 -2.28 -9.49 -15.02
N ARG A 104 -3.17 -8.93 -14.21
CA ARG A 104 -4.23 -8.06 -14.71
C ARG A 104 -4.54 -6.93 -13.76
N PHE A 105 -5.13 -5.86 -14.28
CA PHE A 105 -5.80 -4.85 -13.48
C PHE A 105 -7.23 -5.26 -13.13
N ARG A 106 -7.67 -4.93 -11.92
CA ARG A 106 -9.04 -5.03 -11.46
C ARG A 106 -9.44 -3.74 -10.78
N ASP A 107 -10.21 -2.91 -11.47
CA ASP A 107 -10.77 -1.70 -10.86
C ASP A 107 -11.91 -2.09 -9.90
N HIS A 108 -11.96 -1.42 -8.74
CA HIS A 108 -13.02 -1.63 -7.77
C HIS A 108 -14.30 -0.90 -8.18
N GLU A 109 -15.42 -1.60 -8.05
CA GLU A 109 -16.73 -0.97 -8.18
C GLU A 109 -16.99 0.01 -7.03
N PRO A 110 -17.81 1.05 -7.23
CA PRO A 110 -18.08 2.04 -6.18
C PRO A 110 -18.53 1.46 -4.84
N ALA A 111 -19.22 0.30 -4.86
CA ALA A 111 -19.68 -0.39 -3.66
C ALA A 111 -18.57 -1.14 -2.91
N GLU A 112 -17.44 -1.38 -3.55
CA GLU A 112 -16.28 -2.09 -2.98
C GLU A 112 -15.25 -1.11 -2.40
N LEU A 113 -15.33 0.17 -2.75
CA LEU A 113 -14.35 1.17 -2.33
C LEU A 113 -14.30 1.29 -0.81
N ALA A 114 -13.09 1.32 -0.28
CA ALA A 114 -12.87 1.67 1.11
C ALA A 114 -13.35 3.12 1.37
N PHE A 115 -13.81 3.38 2.58
CA PHE A 115 -14.38 4.68 2.98
C PHE A 115 -13.42 5.87 2.81
N TYR A 116 -12.13 5.62 2.70
CA TYR A 116 -11.08 6.62 2.49
C TYR A 116 -10.68 6.80 1.03
N SER A 117 -11.14 5.92 0.13
CA SER A 117 -10.68 5.90 -1.26
C SER A 117 -11.73 6.41 -2.23
N LYS A 118 -11.32 7.25 -3.17
CA LYS A 118 -12.15 7.69 -4.31
C LYS A 118 -12.08 6.73 -5.50
N ALA A 119 -10.97 6.03 -5.65
CA ALA A 119 -10.73 5.03 -6.67
C ALA A 119 -9.69 4.02 -6.16
N THR A 120 -9.88 2.76 -6.47
CA THR A 120 -8.92 1.70 -6.15
C THR A 120 -8.82 0.75 -7.34
N THR A 121 -7.60 0.36 -7.65
CA THR A 121 -7.29 -0.68 -8.64
C THR A 121 -6.36 -1.69 -8.01
N ASP A 122 -6.68 -2.97 -8.14
CA ASP A 122 -5.77 -4.04 -7.80
C ASP A 122 -4.96 -4.46 -9.03
N ILE A 123 -3.72 -4.83 -8.79
CA ILE A 123 -2.97 -5.71 -9.70
C ILE A 123 -3.12 -7.11 -9.13
N GLU A 124 -3.79 -7.98 -9.88
CA GLU A 124 -4.00 -9.38 -9.53
C GLU A 124 -3.03 -10.28 -10.29
N TYR A 125 -2.62 -11.36 -9.64
CA TYR A 125 -1.84 -12.45 -10.25
C TYR A 125 -2.65 -13.75 -10.24
N ASP A 126 -2.54 -14.53 -11.31
CA ASP A 126 -3.21 -15.84 -11.43
C ASP A 126 -2.38 -16.91 -10.73
N PHE A 127 -2.66 -17.13 -9.45
CA PHE A 127 -1.99 -18.14 -8.63
C PHE A 127 -2.47 -19.55 -9.01
N PRO A 128 -1.57 -20.53 -9.17
CA PRO A 128 -1.92 -21.87 -9.61
C PRO A 128 -2.99 -22.60 -8.79
N THR A 129 -3.08 -22.27 -7.49
CA THR A 129 -3.95 -22.98 -6.55
C THR A 129 -5.20 -22.23 -6.14
N LEU A 130 -5.23 -20.91 -6.31
CA LEU A 130 -6.35 -20.07 -5.87
C LEU A 130 -6.94 -19.20 -7.00
N GLY A 131 -6.31 -19.20 -8.19
CA GLY A 131 -6.71 -18.34 -9.31
C GLY A 131 -6.34 -16.88 -9.07
N TRP A 132 -7.11 -15.96 -9.64
CA TRP A 132 -6.84 -14.54 -9.54
C TRP A 132 -6.90 -14.06 -8.10
N GLY A 133 -5.81 -13.48 -7.63
CA GLY A 133 -5.68 -12.92 -6.29
C GLY A 133 -4.90 -11.61 -6.29
N GLU A 134 -5.33 -10.69 -5.43
CA GLU A 134 -4.68 -9.39 -5.25
C GLU A 134 -3.21 -9.54 -4.88
N LEU A 135 -2.34 -8.93 -5.67
CA LEU A 135 -0.91 -8.83 -5.45
C LEU A 135 -0.52 -7.45 -4.90
N MET A 136 -1.10 -6.41 -5.47
CA MET A 136 -0.91 -5.01 -5.10
C MET A 136 -2.24 -4.28 -5.16
N GLY A 137 -2.41 -3.27 -4.30
CA GLY A 137 -3.49 -2.30 -4.41
C GLY A 137 -2.94 -0.90 -4.70
N ILE A 138 -3.65 -0.13 -5.51
CA ILE A 138 -3.38 1.30 -5.74
C ILE A 138 -4.64 2.05 -5.37
N ALA A 139 -4.58 2.90 -4.35
CA ALA A 139 -5.73 3.64 -3.84
C ALA A 139 -5.54 5.15 -3.95
N CYS A 140 -6.57 5.85 -4.44
CA CYS A 140 -6.64 7.31 -4.37
C CYS A 140 -7.29 7.71 -3.04
N ARG A 141 -6.47 8.02 -2.04
CA ARG A 141 -6.91 8.36 -0.66
C ARG A 141 -7.28 9.83 -0.49
N SER A 142 -6.94 10.68 -1.47
CA SER A 142 -7.13 12.15 -1.42
C SER A 142 -6.53 12.75 -0.14
N ASP A 143 -7.24 13.65 0.53
CA ASP A 143 -6.84 14.30 1.78
C ASP A 143 -7.36 13.58 3.04
N TYR A 144 -8.00 12.43 2.90
CA TYR A 144 -8.73 11.78 3.99
C TYR A 144 -7.87 11.59 5.24
N ASP A 145 -6.72 10.91 5.11
CA ASP A 145 -5.88 10.57 6.26
C ASP A 145 -5.28 11.80 6.93
N LEU A 146 -4.66 12.71 6.15
CA LEU A 146 -4.13 13.96 6.70
C LEU A 146 -5.21 14.80 7.35
N GLY A 147 -6.42 14.84 6.77
CA GLY A 147 -7.57 15.53 7.34
C GLY A 147 -7.96 14.95 8.71
N ARG A 148 -8.05 13.63 8.82
CA ARG A 148 -8.36 12.94 10.09
C ARG A 148 -7.28 13.12 11.14
N HIS A 149 -6.01 13.03 10.73
CA HIS A 149 -4.87 13.29 11.62
C HIS A 149 -4.88 14.73 12.11
N GLN A 150 -5.10 15.71 11.24
CA GLN A 150 -5.20 17.12 11.61
C GLN A 150 -6.37 17.39 12.56
N GLU A 151 -7.55 16.82 12.26
CA GLU A 151 -8.74 16.96 13.10
C GLU A 151 -8.50 16.41 14.52
N THR A 152 -7.84 15.26 14.63
CA THR A 152 -7.64 14.59 15.92
C THR A 152 -6.50 15.19 16.71
N SER A 153 -5.36 15.46 16.10
CA SER A 153 -4.17 15.98 16.75
C SER A 153 -4.23 17.49 17.01
N LYS A 154 -5.06 18.23 16.29
CA LYS A 154 -5.11 19.70 16.22
C LYS A 154 -3.83 20.33 15.65
N GLU A 155 -2.96 19.51 15.05
CA GLU A 155 -1.75 19.98 14.35
C GLU A 155 -2.10 20.40 12.91
N ASP A 156 -1.58 21.54 12.46
CA ASP A 156 -1.69 21.96 11.07
C ASP A 156 -0.78 21.09 10.17
N LEU A 157 -1.40 20.26 9.33
CA LEU A 157 -0.75 19.37 8.37
C LEU A 157 -0.80 19.92 6.94
N THR A 158 -1.23 21.16 6.76
CA THR A 158 -1.24 21.79 5.44
C THR A 158 0.18 22.05 4.94
N TYR A 159 0.35 21.96 3.64
CA TYR A 159 1.57 22.34 2.93
C TYR A 159 1.44 23.76 2.39
N LEU A 160 2.47 24.58 2.60
CA LEU A 160 2.62 25.88 1.96
C LEU A 160 3.51 25.71 0.72
N ASP A 161 2.93 25.89 -0.46
CA ASP A 161 3.68 25.85 -1.71
C ASP A 161 4.56 27.10 -1.82
N PRO A 162 5.89 26.98 -1.85
CA PRO A 162 6.79 28.13 -1.90
C PRO A 162 6.80 28.87 -3.25
N GLU A 163 6.24 28.27 -4.31
CA GLU A 163 6.19 28.87 -5.63
C GLU A 163 4.91 29.69 -5.84
N THR A 164 3.79 29.18 -5.38
CA THR A 164 2.48 29.83 -5.55
C THR A 164 2.02 30.59 -4.31
N ASN A 165 2.66 30.34 -3.17
CA ASN A 165 2.23 30.83 -1.85
C ASN A 165 0.81 30.35 -1.45
N GLU A 166 0.32 29.29 -2.08
CA GLU A 166 -0.95 28.64 -1.72
C GLU A 166 -0.74 27.66 -0.58
N ARG A 167 -1.76 27.57 0.28
CA ARG A 167 -1.79 26.62 1.37
C ARG A 167 -2.90 25.62 1.15
N TYR A 168 -2.57 24.33 1.17
CA TYR A 168 -3.54 23.25 0.98
C TYR A 168 -3.16 21.99 1.77
N LEU A 169 -4.14 21.14 2.02
CA LEU A 169 -3.92 19.80 2.53
C LEU A 169 -3.58 18.90 1.32
N PRO A 170 -2.42 18.22 1.31
CA PRO A 170 -2.05 17.37 0.18
C PRO A 170 -3.02 16.22 -0.04
N HIS A 171 -3.24 15.87 -1.31
CA HIS A 171 -3.87 14.62 -1.69
C HIS A 171 -2.83 13.50 -1.78
N VAL A 172 -3.31 12.26 -1.70
CA VAL A 172 -2.45 11.07 -1.63
C VAL A 172 -2.93 9.99 -2.58
N VAL A 173 -1.99 9.36 -3.27
CA VAL A 173 -2.14 8.06 -3.93
C VAL A 173 -1.22 7.08 -3.23
N GLU A 174 -1.76 5.91 -2.89
CA GLU A 174 -1.10 4.84 -2.18
C GLU A 174 -0.96 3.60 -3.05
N PRO A 175 0.22 3.26 -3.56
CA PRO A 175 0.56 1.90 -3.95
C PRO A 175 0.95 1.08 -2.71
N SER A 176 0.31 -0.07 -2.55
CA SER A 176 0.54 -0.98 -1.41
C SER A 176 0.64 -2.42 -1.89
N PHE A 177 1.58 -3.19 -1.35
CA PHE A 177 1.68 -4.61 -1.63
C PHE A 177 2.31 -5.40 -0.48
N GLY A 178 1.87 -6.66 -0.35
CA GLY A 178 2.43 -7.61 0.59
C GLY A 178 3.67 -8.27 0.01
N LEU A 179 4.80 -8.12 0.69
CA LEU A 179 6.07 -8.73 0.27
C LEU A 179 5.96 -10.26 0.20
N ASP A 180 5.26 -10.87 1.15
CA ASP A 180 5.05 -12.32 1.22
C ASP A 180 4.23 -12.85 0.03
N ARG A 181 3.20 -12.10 -0.42
CA ARG A 181 2.43 -12.45 -1.63
C ARG A 181 3.26 -12.31 -2.90
N LEU A 182 4.04 -11.24 -2.99
CA LEU A 182 4.93 -11.00 -4.13
C LEU A 182 5.95 -12.13 -4.24
N MET A 183 6.57 -12.54 -3.13
CA MET A 183 7.50 -13.65 -3.10
C MET A 183 6.83 -14.96 -3.54
N LEU A 184 5.60 -15.22 -3.06
CA LEU A 184 4.82 -16.38 -3.48
C LEU A 184 4.55 -16.37 -4.98
N ALA A 185 4.13 -15.23 -5.55
CA ALA A 185 3.87 -15.08 -6.97
C ALA A 185 5.13 -15.36 -7.81
N LEU A 186 6.28 -14.80 -7.41
CA LEU A 186 7.56 -15.04 -8.07
C LEU A 186 7.96 -16.52 -8.02
N CYS A 187 7.79 -17.20 -6.89
CA CYS A 187 8.04 -18.63 -6.77
C CYS A 187 7.10 -19.46 -7.67
N CYS A 188 5.81 -19.11 -7.71
CA CYS A 188 4.82 -19.77 -8.58
C CYS A 188 5.13 -19.57 -10.05
N ASP A 189 5.58 -18.38 -10.43
CA ASP A 189 5.87 -18.05 -11.83
C ASP A 189 7.18 -18.70 -12.33
N ALA A 190 8.15 -18.83 -11.45
CA ALA A 190 9.46 -19.45 -11.74
C ALA A 190 9.43 -20.98 -11.64
N TYR A 191 8.35 -21.57 -11.05
CA TYR A 191 8.28 -23.02 -10.89
C TYR A 191 8.07 -23.71 -12.23
N ASP A 192 8.93 -24.69 -12.51
CA ASP A 192 8.83 -25.54 -13.69
C ASP A 192 9.17 -27.00 -13.33
N VAL A 193 8.68 -27.92 -14.15
CA VAL A 193 8.94 -29.36 -14.02
C VAL A 193 9.58 -29.88 -15.29
N GLU A 194 10.84 -30.23 -15.22
CA GLU A 194 11.55 -30.86 -16.33
C GLU A 194 11.39 -32.39 -16.28
N SER A 195 10.91 -32.97 -17.38
CA SER A 195 10.89 -34.42 -17.56
C SER A 195 12.25 -34.88 -18.15
N LEU A 196 13.04 -35.54 -17.37
CA LEU A 196 14.28 -36.14 -17.88
C LEU A 196 13.95 -37.31 -18.79
N ASN A 197 14.61 -37.34 -19.96
CA ASN A 197 14.47 -38.40 -20.96
C ASN A 197 15.00 -39.72 -20.44
N ASP A 198 14.50 -40.46 -19.60
CA ASP A 198 14.86 -41.81 -19.21
C ASP A 198 14.06 -42.35 -18.01
N GLY A 199 13.03 -41.61 -17.57
CA GLY A 199 12.12 -42.06 -16.49
C GLY A 199 12.86 -42.32 -15.16
N LYS A 200 13.96 -41.64 -14.91
CA LYS A 200 14.72 -41.70 -13.65
C LYS A 200 14.57 -40.39 -12.87
#